data_03e14b5d70739f7b5997b23ee2a40a1e
#
_entry.id   03e14b5d70739f7b5997b23ee2a40a1e
#
_cell.length_a   1.000
_cell.length_b   1.000
_cell.length_c   1.000
_cell.angle_alpha   90.00
_cell.angle_beta   90.00
_cell.angle_gamma   90.00
#
_symmetry.space_group_name_H-M   'P 1'
#
loop_
_entity.id
_entity.type
_entity.pdbx_description
1 polymer ?
#
loop_
_entity_poly.entity_id
_entity_poly.type
_entity_poly.pdbx_seq_one_letter_code
_entity_poly.pdbx_strand_id
1 'polypeptide(L)'
;MQPQPAIFEEHEIRRVYDEATETWWFSVVDIVQVLTQQPDYQTARKYWNKLKERLGKEGSESVTNCHRLKLPAADGKNYLTDVATAETLLRLVQSVPSPKAEPIKLWLAKVGYERMQEMADPALSLERARETWQKHGRSEKWIQQRMTGQETRNKLTDYWANHDIKEGEEYAILTNIIHQEWADVDVKAHKEMKGLKTQNLRDHMSEAELIFTALAELSTRQIAESVEATGMNENVNAAKTGGGIAKKARLELEGKTGKRVVSAVNYLPPTGKKLAKK
;
A
#
# COMPACT_ATOMS: atom_id res chain seq x y z
N MET A 1 -19.25 -5.69 2.00
CA MET A 1 -18.50 -6.34 0.88
C MET A 1 -18.16 -7.77 1.29
N GLN A 2 -18.45 -8.79 0.46
CA GLN A 2 -18.03 -10.14 0.79
C GLN A 2 -16.49 -10.21 0.68
N PRO A 3 -15.79 -10.77 1.69
CA PRO A 3 -14.34 -10.90 1.65
C PRO A 3 -13.94 -11.85 0.50
N GLN A 4 -13.23 -11.33 -0.49
CA GLN A 4 -12.67 -12.19 -1.53
C GLN A 4 -11.43 -12.89 -0.97
N PRO A 5 -11.30 -14.24 -1.13
CA PRO A 5 -10.13 -14.97 -0.66
C PRO A 5 -8.85 -14.52 -1.40
N ALA A 6 -7.72 -14.61 -0.71
CA ALA A 6 -6.41 -14.52 -1.34
C ALA A 6 -6.06 -15.90 -1.92
N ILE A 7 -5.31 -15.95 -3.01
CA ILE A 7 -4.84 -17.22 -3.59
C ILE A 7 -3.36 -17.40 -3.22
N PHE A 8 -3.05 -18.53 -2.62
CA PHE A 8 -1.69 -18.96 -2.31
C PHE A 8 -1.49 -20.41 -2.80
N GLU A 9 -0.56 -20.64 -3.70
CA GLU A 9 -0.33 -21.95 -4.34
C GLU A 9 -1.62 -22.66 -4.83
N GLU A 10 -2.49 -21.93 -5.54
CA GLU A 10 -3.80 -22.40 -6.02
C GLU A 10 -4.86 -22.66 -4.93
N HIS A 11 -4.55 -22.39 -3.66
CA HIS A 11 -5.49 -22.52 -2.54
C HIS A 11 -6.08 -21.17 -2.16
N GLU A 12 -7.37 -21.18 -1.85
CA GLU A 12 -8.08 -20.01 -1.34
C GLU A 12 -7.78 -19.80 0.14
N ILE A 13 -7.18 -18.67 0.47
CA ILE A 13 -6.93 -18.24 1.85
C ILE A 13 -8.00 -17.23 2.26
N ARG A 14 -8.81 -17.57 3.23
CA ARG A 14 -9.82 -16.66 3.78
C ARG A 14 -9.15 -15.45 4.43
N ARG A 15 -9.71 -14.27 4.17
CA ARG A 15 -9.21 -13.01 4.72
C ARG A 15 -10.35 -12.03 4.94
N VAL A 16 -10.12 -11.06 5.82
CA VAL A 16 -11.01 -9.93 6.08
C VAL A 16 -10.19 -8.65 6.11
N TYR A 17 -10.75 -7.58 5.59
CA TYR A 17 -10.16 -6.25 5.65
C TYR A 17 -10.78 -5.46 6.78
N ASP A 18 -9.96 -4.92 7.65
CA ASP A 18 -10.35 -3.99 8.70
C ASP A 18 -10.17 -2.56 8.19
N GLU A 19 -11.28 -1.85 7.99
CA GLU A 19 -11.26 -0.48 7.45
C GLU A 19 -10.75 0.55 8.48
N ALA A 20 -10.87 0.25 9.78
CA ALA A 20 -10.42 1.17 10.82
C ALA A 20 -8.88 1.21 10.95
N THR A 21 -8.24 0.06 10.75
CA THR A 21 -6.77 -0.08 10.82
C THR A 21 -6.12 -0.19 9.45
N GLU A 22 -6.90 -0.13 8.36
CA GLU A 22 -6.47 -0.37 6.98
C GLU A 22 -5.65 -1.67 6.80
N THR A 23 -6.01 -2.73 7.55
CA THR A 23 -5.21 -3.95 7.66
C THR A 23 -5.96 -5.16 7.13
N TRP A 24 -5.27 -6.02 6.37
CA TRP A 24 -5.75 -7.34 6.00
C TRP A 24 -5.41 -8.39 7.05
N TRP A 25 -6.42 -9.14 7.48
CA TRP A 25 -6.31 -10.28 8.38
C TRP A 25 -6.56 -11.56 7.62
N PHE A 26 -5.65 -12.51 7.71
CA PHE A 26 -5.68 -13.78 6.98
C PHE A 26 -5.88 -14.95 7.94
N SER A 27 -6.59 -15.99 7.51
CA SER A 27 -6.76 -17.23 8.27
C SER A 27 -5.42 -17.95 8.45
N VAL A 28 -4.98 -18.10 9.69
CA VAL A 28 -3.74 -18.83 10.02
C VAL A 28 -3.89 -20.32 9.68
N VAL A 29 -5.06 -20.91 9.94
CA VAL A 29 -5.31 -22.33 9.69
C VAL A 29 -5.24 -22.66 8.19
N ASP A 30 -5.76 -21.77 7.34
CA ASP A 30 -5.71 -21.99 5.88
C ASP A 30 -4.26 -21.97 5.37
N ILE A 31 -3.44 -21.03 5.85
CA ILE A 31 -2.00 -20.97 5.52
C ILE A 31 -1.28 -22.23 6.02
N VAL A 32 -1.54 -22.64 7.25
CA VAL A 32 -0.94 -23.86 7.83
C VAL A 32 -1.37 -25.09 7.04
N GLN A 33 -2.63 -25.18 6.58
CA GLN A 33 -3.10 -26.28 5.77
C GLN A 33 -2.28 -26.42 4.47
N VAL A 34 -2.07 -25.33 3.76
CA VAL A 34 -1.27 -25.32 2.52
C VAL A 34 0.19 -25.68 2.79
N LEU A 35 0.82 -25.02 3.77
CA LEU A 35 2.23 -25.21 4.07
C LEU A 35 2.55 -26.65 4.55
N THR A 36 1.63 -27.27 5.29
CA THR A 36 1.83 -28.60 5.86
C THR A 36 1.15 -29.72 5.07
N GLN A 37 0.50 -29.35 3.94
CA GLN A 37 -0.23 -30.28 3.07
C GLN A 37 -1.24 -31.15 3.81
N GLN A 38 -1.93 -30.55 4.81
CA GLN A 38 -2.95 -31.27 5.54
C GLN A 38 -4.18 -31.51 4.65
N PRO A 39 -4.76 -32.71 4.71
CA PRO A 39 -5.84 -33.13 3.79
C PRO A 39 -7.13 -32.32 4.02
N ASP A 40 -7.34 -31.81 5.22
CA ASP A 40 -8.55 -31.10 5.59
C ASP A 40 -8.29 -30.02 6.65
N TYR A 41 -9.27 -29.13 6.81
CA TYR A 41 -9.23 -28.02 7.75
C TYR A 41 -9.09 -28.48 9.23
N GLN A 42 -9.73 -29.59 9.61
CA GLN A 42 -9.69 -30.05 11.00
C GLN A 42 -8.28 -30.54 11.38
N THR A 43 -7.63 -31.25 10.47
CA THR A 43 -6.26 -31.72 10.66
C THR A 43 -5.28 -30.55 10.72
N ALA A 44 -5.45 -29.55 9.83
CA ALA A 44 -4.67 -28.30 9.85
C ALA A 44 -4.88 -27.52 11.16
N ARG A 45 -6.12 -27.45 11.67
CA ARG A 45 -6.43 -26.80 12.95
C ARG A 45 -5.77 -27.52 14.13
N LYS A 46 -5.76 -28.85 14.16
CA LYS A 46 -5.04 -29.63 15.19
C LYS A 46 -3.53 -29.36 15.14
N TYR A 47 -2.97 -29.30 13.95
CA TYR A 47 -1.56 -28.96 13.76
C TYR A 47 -1.26 -27.53 14.27
N TRP A 48 -2.07 -26.56 13.86
CA TRP A 48 -1.94 -25.18 14.33
C TRP A 48 -2.00 -25.07 15.87
N ASN A 49 -2.93 -25.75 16.51
CA ASN A 49 -3.02 -25.73 17.98
C ASN A 49 -1.74 -26.23 18.66
N LYS A 50 -1.12 -27.31 18.13
CA LYS A 50 0.16 -27.84 18.63
C LYS A 50 1.31 -26.86 18.38
N LEU A 51 1.35 -26.27 17.18
CA LEU A 51 2.37 -25.26 16.82
C LEU A 51 2.23 -24.03 17.74
N LYS A 52 1.02 -23.56 17.94
CA LYS A 52 0.69 -22.43 18.80
C LYS A 52 1.14 -22.68 20.26
N GLU A 53 0.89 -23.86 20.79
CA GLU A 53 1.33 -24.25 22.15
C GLU A 53 2.88 -24.24 22.25
N ARG A 54 3.55 -24.81 21.25
CA ARG A 54 5.02 -24.82 21.21
C ARG A 54 5.60 -23.43 21.18
N LEU A 55 5.14 -22.58 20.23
CA LEU A 55 5.59 -21.20 20.09
C LEU A 55 5.28 -20.35 21.33
N GLY A 56 4.13 -20.60 21.99
CA GLY A 56 3.80 -19.95 23.25
C GLY A 56 4.78 -20.30 24.37
N LYS A 57 5.22 -21.57 24.47
CA LYS A 57 6.24 -22.01 25.42
C LYS A 57 7.62 -21.42 25.12
N GLU A 58 7.92 -21.19 23.84
CA GLU A 58 9.15 -20.53 23.38
C GLU A 58 9.12 -19.00 23.55
N GLY A 59 8.01 -18.42 24.04
CA GLY A 59 7.85 -16.98 24.23
C GLY A 59 7.72 -16.20 22.93
N SER A 60 7.28 -16.85 21.84
CA SER A 60 7.16 -16.21 20.53
C SER A 60 5.97 -15.23 20.49
N GLU A 61 6.25 -13.96 20.23
CA GLU A 61 5.23 -12.90 20.03
C GLU A 61 4.28 -13.18 18.85
N SER A 62 4.67 -14.03 17.90
CA SER A 62 3.82 -14.39 16.75
C SER A 62 2.48 -15.00 17.17
N VAL A 63 2.42 -15.64 18.35
CA VAL A 63 1.20 -16.23 18.87
C VAL A 63 0.31 -15.19 19.54
N THR A 64 0.89 -14.24 20.25
CA THR A 64 0.16 -13.16 20.92
C THR A 64 -0.42 -12.17 19.91
N ASN A 65 0.23 -12.02 18.75
CA ASN A 65 -0.21 -11.17 17.63
C ASN A 65 -1.27 -11.83 16.72
N CYS A 66 -1.74 -13.06 17.07
CA CYS A 66 -2.89 -13.67 16.40
C CYS A 66 -4.19 -13.22 17.07
N HIS A 67 -5.12 -12.74 16.27
CA HIS A 67 -6.45 -12.35 16.71
C HIS A 67 -7.48 -13.42 16.35
N ARG A 68 -8.70 -13.30 16.89
CA ARG A 68 -9.82 -14.19 16.56
C ARG A 68 -10.94 -13.40 15.92
N LEU A 69 -11.19 -13.64 14.65
CA LEU A 69 -12.24 -12.97 13.88
C LEU A 69 -13.20 -14.01 13.29
N LYS A 70 -14.44 -13.58 13.03
CA LYS A 70 -15.43 -14.40 12.35
C LYS A 70 -15.13 -14.42 10.83
N LEU A 71 -14.79 -15.58 10.30
CA LEU A 71 -14.61 -15.80 8.86
C LEU A 71 -15.66 -16.77 8.32
N PRO A 72 -16.08 -16.59 7.05
CA PRO A 72 -17.02 -17.50 6.39
C PRO A 72 -16.40 -18.90 6.23
N ALA A 73 -17.19 -19.93 6.40
CA ALA A 73 -16.83 -21.31 6.16
C ALA A 73 -17.60 -21.88 4.93
N ALA A 74 -17.23 -23.07 4.46
CA ALA A 74 -17.84 -23.70 3.32
C ALA A 74 -19.36 -24.01 3.47
N ASP A 75 -19.84 -24.09 4.72
CA ASP A 75 -21.27 -24.25 5.03
C ASP A 75 -22.07 -22.94 5.05
N GLY A 76 -21.43 -21.82 4.65
CA GLY A 76 -22.04 -20.48 4.63
C GLY A 76 -22.16 -19.79 6.00
N LYS A 77 -21.72 -20.45 7.09
CA LYS A 77 -21.73 -19.86 8.44
C LYS A 77 -20.39 -19.19 8.76
N ASN A 78 -20.42 -18.24 9.70
CA ASN A 78 -19.22 -17.56 10.16
C ASN A 78 -18.72 -18.19 11.48
N TYR A 79 -17.46 -18.61 11.50
CA TYR A 79 -16.81 -19.19 12.69
C TYR A 79 -15.63 -18.35 13.15
N LEU A 80 -15.44 -18.31 14.47
CA LEU A 80 -14.26 -17.72 15.09
C LEU A 80 -13.01 -18.49 14.62
N THR A 81 -12.13 -17.79 13.93
CA THR A 81 -10.91 -18.34 13.32
C THR A 81 -9.72 -17.52 13.77
N ASP A 82 -8.61 -18.16 14.07
CA ASP A 82 -7.36 -17.46 14.34
C ASP A 82 -6.87 -16.79 13.05
N VAL A 83 -6.65 -15.48 13.13
CA VAL A 83 -6.19 -14.66 12.01
C VAL A 83 -4.93 -13.90 12.38
N ALA A 84 -4.13 -13.57 11.40
CA ALA A 84 -2.90 -12.79 11.56
C ALA A 84 -2.70 -11.83 10.39
N THR A 85 -1.92 -10.78 10.62
CA THR A 85 -1.43 -9.89 9.56
C THR A 85 -0.43 -10.61 8.68
N ALA A 86 -0.12 -10.04 7.51
CA ALA A 86 0.88 -10.60 6.61
C ALA A 86 2.26 -10.73 7.31
N GLU A 87 2.66 -9.73 8.11
CA GLU A 87 3.91 -9.75 8.86
C GLU A 87 3.97 -10.93 9.86
N THR A 88 2.92 -11.08 10.67
CA THR A 88 2.81 -12.20 11.63
C THR A 88 2.81 -13.55 10.92
N LEU A 89 2.14 -13.67 9.76
CA LEU A 89 2.17 -14.90 8.94
C LEU A 89 3.57 -15.22 8.42
N LEU A 90 4.30 -14.24 7.91
CA LEU A 90 5.68 -14.44 7.45
C LEU A 90 6.59 -14.92 8.59
N ARG A 91 6.36 -14.45 9.81
CA ARG A 91 7.07 -14.94 11.00
C ARG A 91 6.66 -16.37 11.37
N LEU A 92 5.36 -16.69 11.32
CA LEU A 92 4.85 -18.04 11.58
C LEU A 92 5.39 -19.07 10.59
N VAL A 93 5.45 -18.72 9.29
CA VAL A 93 5.99 -19.59 8.22
C VAL A 93 7.41 -20.04 8.53
N GLN A 94 8.26 -19.18 9.12
CA GLN A 94 9.62 -19.53 9.51
C GLN A 94 9.67 -20.66 10.55
N SER A 95 8.64 -20.77 11.39
CA SER A 95 8.51 -21.77 12.45
C SER A 95 7.86 -23.07 12.01
N VAL A 96 7.34 -23.15 10.77
CA VAL A 96 6.73 -24.37 10.21
C VAL A 96 7.82 -25.27 9.61
N PRO A 97 8.08 -26.47 10.16
CA PRO A 97 9.02 -27.43 9.60
C PRO A 97 8.38 -28.20 8.44
N SER A 98 8.30 -27.55 7.27
CA SER A 98 7.73 -28.16 6.06
C SER A 98 8.53 -27.80 4.82
N PRO A 99 8.76 -28.73 3.89
CA PRO A 99 9.39 -28.45 2.60
C PRO A 99 8.64 -27.38 1.79
N LYS A 100 7.33 -27.24 1.94
CA LYS A 100 6.51 -26.21 1.30
C LYS A 100 6.75 -24.80 1.89
N ALA A 101 7.24 -24.71 3.11
CA ALA A 101 7.62 -23.44 3.69
C ALA A 101 9.00 -22.95 3.21
N GLU A 102 9.84 -23.85 2.70
CA GLU A 102 11.23 -23.54 2.33
C GLU A 102 11.36 -22.46 1.24
N PRO A 103 10.58 -22.47 0.14
CA PRO A 103 10.65 -21.39 -0.85
C PRO A 103 10.36 -20.01 -0.26
N ILE A 104 9.42 -19.92 0.70
CA ILE A 104 9.10 -18.65 1.37
C ILE A 104 10.23 -18.21 2.29
N LYS A 105 10.85 -19.16 3.02
CA LYS A 105 12.00 -18.87 3.89
C LYS A 105 13.19 -18.35 3.09
N LEU A 106 13.48 -18.99 1.94
CA LEU A 106 14.54 -18.55 1.03
C LEU A 106 14.24 -17.17 0.43
N TRP A 107 12.98 -16.92 0.05
CA TRP A 107 12.55 -15.62 -0.42
C TRP A 107 12.71 -14.54 0.65
N LEU A 108 12.33 -14.82 1.90
CA LEU A 108 12.51 -13.89 3.03
C LEU A 108 14.00 -13.59 3.28
N ALA A 109 14.86 -14.62 3.23
CA ALA A 109 16.30 -14.46 3.37
C ALA A 109 16.87 -13.56 2.26
N LYS A 110 16.43 -13.77 1.01
CA LYS A 110 16.79 -12.93 -0.13
C LYS A 110 16.36 -11.49 0.05
N VAL A 111 15.07 -11.25 0.39
CA VAL A 111 14.54 -9.89 0.62
C VAL A 111 15.28 -9.19 1.77
N GLY A 112 15.57 -9.90 2.85
CA GLY A 112 16.35 -9.36 3.96
C GLY A 112 17.77 -8.97 3.53
N TYR A 113 18.42 -9.80 2.73
CA TYR A 113 19.76 -9.51 2.21
C TYR A 113 19.76 -8.33 1.24
N GLU A 114 18.79 -8.27 0.30
CA GLU A 114 18.62 -7.15 -0.61
C GLU A 114 18.43 -5.83 0.18
N ARG A 115 17.64 -5.87 1.27
CA ARG A 115 17.47 -4.70 2.13
C ARG A 115 18.76 -4.26 2.83
N MET A 116 19.57 -5.20 3.27
CA MET A 116 20.90 -4.88 3.84
C MET A 116 21.81 -4.22 2.80
N GLN A 117 21.79 -4.69 1.56
CA GLN A 117 22.53 -4.06 0.46
C GLN A 117 22.04 -2.63 0.17
N GLU A 118 20.72 -2.40 0.16
CA GLU A 118 20.14 -1.06 -0.01
C GLU A 118 20.50 -0.09 1.13
N MET A 119 20.71 -0.59 2.33
CA MET A 119 21.20 0.24 3.45
C MET A 119 22.65 0.68 3.24
N ALA A 120 23.46 -0.13 2.56
CA ALA A 120 24.83 0.20 2.21
C ALA A 120 24.90 1.07 0.94
N ASP A 121 24.04 0.83 -0.03
CA ASP A 121 23.91 1.59 -1.27
C ASP A 121 22.42 1.93 -1.56
N PRO A 122 21.94 3.10 -1.12
CA PRO A 122 20.55 3.52 -1.32
C PRO A 122 20.10 3.63 -2.79
N ALA A 123 21.04 3.74 -3.75
CA ALA A 123 20.70 3.80 -5.17
C ALA A 123 19.99 2.52 -5.64
N LEU A 124 20.32 1.36 -5.05
CA LEU A 124 19.69 0.07 -5.37
C LEU A 124 18.17 0.08 -5.11
N SER A 125 17.69 0.83 -4.11
CA SER A 125 16.25 0.97 -3.86
C SER A 125 15.54 1.73 -4.97
N LEU A 126 16.18 2.73 -5.58
CA LEU A 126 15.64 3.48 -6.72
C LEU A 126 15.60 2.62 -7.98
N GLU A 127 16.64 1.82 -8.22
CA GLU A 127 16.68 0.87 -9.33
C GLU A 127 15.58 -0.17 -9.20
N ARG A 128 15.38 -0.75 -8.01
CA ARG A 128 14.30 -1.70 -7.73
C ARG A 128 12.92 -1.08 -7.94
N ALA A 129 12.72 0.17 -7.53
CA ALA A 129 11.47 0.88 -7.78
C ALA A 129 11.22 1.05 -9.29
N ARG A 130 12.24 1.48 -10.05
CA ARG A 130 12.20 1.62 -11.51
C ARG A 130 11.84 0.30 -12.18
N GLU A 131 12.54 -0.79 -11.86
CA GLU A 131 12.26 -2.12 -12.40
C GLU A 131 10.82 -2.58 -12.10
N THR A 132 10.32 -2.30 -10.89
CA THR A 132 8.95 -2.67 -10.50
C THR A 132 7.93 -1.96 -11.38
N TRP A 133 8.07 -0.66 -11.61
CA TRP A 133 7.18 0.09 -12.50
C TRP A 133 7.31 -0.35 -13.97
N GLN A 134 8.51 -0.69 -14.44
CA GLN A 134 8.72 -1.26 -15.79
C GLN A 134 8.00 -2.60 -15.93
N LYS A 135 8.09 -3.51 -14.94
CA LYS A 135 7.35 -4.79 -14.90
C LYS A 135 5.83 -4.59 -14.91
N HIS A 136 5.35 -3.47 -14.35
CA HIS A 136 3.95 -3.06 -14.41
C HIS A 136 3.56 -2.37 -15.73
N GLY A 137 4.47 -2.32 -16.72
CA GLY A 137 4.21 -1.76 -18.05
C GLY A 137 4.25 -0.24 -18.12
N ARG A 138 4.87 0.43 -17.14
CA ARG A 138 5.04 1.88 -17.16
C ARG A 138 6.12 2.29 -18.15
N SER A 139 5.87 3.37 -18.91
CA SER A 139 6.86 3.94 -19.79
C SER A 139 7.98 4.63 -19.00
N GLU A 140 9.17 4.71 -19.58
CA GLU A 140 10.31 5.42 -18.96
C GLU A 140 9.98 6.88 -18.64
N LYS A 141 9.24 7.55 -19.52
CA LYS A 141 8.78 8.93 -19.32
C LYS A 141 7.89 9.06 -18.08
N TRP A 142 6.94 8.13 -17.89
CA TRP A 142 6.09 8.10 -16.72
C TRP A 142 6.91 7.84 -15.44
N ILE A 143 7.86 6.91 -15.50
CA ILE A 143 8.74 6.58 -14.37
C ILE A 143 9.56 7.79 -13.95
N GLN A 144 10.16 8.49 -14.91
CA GLN A 144 10.91 9.71 -14.65
C GLN A 144 10.03 10.77 -13.97
N GLN A 145 8.81 10.98 -14.46
CA GLN A 145 7.86 11.93 -13.87
C GLN A 145 7.46 11.52 -12.44
N ARG A 146 7.27 10.22 -12.20
CA ARG A 146 6.93 9.68 -10.87
C ARG A 146 8.08 9.89 -9.86
N MET A 147 9.32 9.68 -10.29
CA MET A 147 10.51 9.91 -9.46
C MET A 147 10.70 11.40 -9.14
N THR A 148 10.58 12.27 -10.15
CA THR A 148 10.63 13.74 -9.94
C THR A 148 9.54 14.22 -8.98
N GLY A 149 8.32 13.69 -9.12
CA GLY A 149 7.22 13.98 -8.20
C GLY A 149 7.51 13.53 -6.76
N GLN A 150 8.24 12.42 -6.57
CA GLN A 150 8.65 11.99 -5.24
C GLN A 150 9.66 12.96 -4.61
N GLU A 151 10.62 13.44 -5.39
CA GLU A 151 11.59 14.45 -4.91
C GLU A 151 10.87 15.77 -4.51
N THR A 152 9.93 16.22 -5.34
CA THR A 152 9.12 17.40 -5.04
C THR A 152 8.35 17.24 -3.73
N ARG A 153 7.78 16.06 -3.51
CA ARG A 153 7.08 15.70 -2.28
C ARG A 153 8.01 15.70 -1.08
N ASN A 154 9.19 15.10 -1.19
CA ASN A 154 10.15 15.04 -0.09
C ASN A 154 10.55 16.46 0.35
N LYS A 155 10.87 17.35 -0.57
CA LYS A 155 11.19 18.76 -0.26
C LYS A 155 10.07 19.49 0.47
N LEU A 156 8.80 19.20 0.14
CA LEU A 156 7.66 19.77 0.85
C LEU A 156 7.53 19.21 2.28
N THR A 157 7.70 17.90 2.45
CA THR A 157 7.63 17.27 3.77
C THR A 157 8.80 17.66 4.65
N ASP A 158 10.00 17.86 4.08
CA ASP A 158 11.17 18.37 4.81
C ASP A 158 10.92 19.80 5.29
N TYR A 159 10.27 20.63 4.47
CA TYR A 159 9.84 21.97 4.90
C TYR A 159 8.90 21.87 6.12
N TRP A 160 7.87 21.04 6.04
CA TRP A 160 6.91 20.83 7.13
C TRP A 160 7.57 20.34 8.42
N ALA A 161 8.52 19.37 8.32
CA ALA A 161 9.26 18.84 9.46
C ALA A 161 10.02 19.93 10.23
N ASN A 162 10.48 20.98 9.52
CA ASN A 162 11.25 22.08 10.10
C ASN A 162 10.37 23.29 10.49
N HIS A 163 9.04 23.23 10.31
CA HIS A 163 8.12 24.35 10.52
C HIS A 163 6.88 23.95 11.33
N ASP A 164 7.10 23.21 12.42
CA ASP A 164 6.10 22.84 13.43
C ASP A 164 4.87 22.08 12.91
N ILE A 165 5.05 21.25 11.86
CA ILE A 165 4.03 20.32 11.40
C ILE A 165 4.40 18.91 11.86
N LYS A 166 3.46 18.24 12.52
CA LYS A 166 3.65 16.87 13.04
C LYS A 166 3.52 15.86 11.93
N GLU A 167 4.52 14.98 11.81
CA GLU A 167 4.48 13.84 10.92
C GLU A 167 3.27 12.94 11.25
N GLY A 168 2.71 12.31 10.22
CA GLY A 168 1.55 11.44 10.31
C GLY A 168 0.27 12.20 10.00
N GLU A 169 -0.55 12.51 10.99
CA GLU A 169 -1.91 13.06 10.80
C GLU A 169 -1.91 14.43 10.10
N GLU A 170 -1.07 15.37 10.55
CA GLU A 170 -1.04 16.71 9.97
C GLU A 170 -0.52 16.70 8.53
N TYR A 171 0.49 15.85 8.23
CA TYR A 171 0.95 15.63 6.85
C TYR A 171 -0.14 15.05 5.96
N ALA A 172 -0.94 14.13 6.48
CA ALA A 172 -2.06 13.55 5.75
C ALA A 172 -3.14 14.58 5.46
N ILE A 173 -3.48 15.42 6.44
CA ILE A 173 -4.46 16.52 6.28
C ILE A 173 -3.99 17.51 5.21
N LEU A 174 -2.76 18.04 5.31
CA LEU A 174 -2.21 18.99 4.35
C LEU A 174 -2.13 18.39 2.94
N THR A 175 -1.70 17.14 2.83
CA THR A 175 -1.68 16.42 1.55
C THR A 175 -3.05 16.31 0.94
N ASN A 176 -4.05 16.00 1.75
CA ASN A 176 -5.44 15.88 1.26
C ASN A 176 -5.99 17.24 0.82
N ILE A 177 -5.67 18.32 1.53
CA ILE A 177 -6.05 19.69 1.13
C ILE A 177 -5.43 20.03 -0.21
N ILE A 178 -4.10 19.86 -0.38
CA ILE A 178 -3.42 20.12 -1.65
C ILE A 178 -4.10 19.32 -2.78
N HIS A 179 -4.36 18.03 -2.52
CA HIS A 179 -4.96 17.15 -3.52
C HIS A 179 -6.37 17.61 -3.90
N GLN A 180 -7.22 17.88 -2.91
CA GLN A 180 -8.59 18.33 -3.13
C GLN A 180 -8.64 19.67 -3.88
N GLU A 181 -7.75 20.58 -3.56
CA GLU A 181 -7.72 21.90 -4.22
C GLU A 181 -7.36 21.78 -5.71
N TRP A 182 -6.39 20.94 -6.11
CA TRP A 182 -6.05 20.84 -7.53
C TRP A 182 -6.95 19.88 -8.31
N ALA A 183 -7.44 18.80 -7.66
CA ALA A 183 -8.14 17.71 -8.33
C ALA A 183 -9.68 17.83 -8.31
N ASP A 184 -10.26 18.70 -7.47
CA ASP A 184 -11.67 18.81 -7.12
C ASP A 184 -12.26 17.55 -6.43
N VAL A 185 -11.40 16.62 -6.03
CA VAL A 185 -11.76 15.42 -5.26
C VAL A 185 -10.69 15.17 -4.20
N ASP A 186 -11.08 14.63 -3.06
CA ASP A 186 -10.11 14.21 -2.05
C ASP A 186 -9.37 12.92 -2.46
N VAL A 187 -8.31 12.58 -1.72
CA VAL A 187 -7.49 11.40 -2.01
C VAL A 187 -8.32 10.11 -1.96
N LYS A 188 -9.28 10.01 -1.02
CA LYS A 188 -10.12 8.82 -0.87
C LYS A 188 -11.07 8.66 -2.06
N ALA A 189 -11.79 9.71 -2.43
CA ALA A 189 -12.69 9.71 -3.58
C ALA A 189 -11.93 9.43 -4.89
N HIS A 190 -10.71 9.97 -5.04
CA HIS A 190 -9.88 9.69 -6.22
C HIS A 190 -9.42 8.21 -6.26
N LYS A 191 -9.05 7.62 -5.11
CA LYS A 191 -8.79 6.19 -5.01
C LYS A 191 -10.01 5.36 -5.39
N GLU A 192 -11.18 5.69 -4.85
CA GLU A 192 -12.45 5.01 -5.17
C GLU A 192 -12.78 5.09 -6.67
N MET A 193 -12.62 6.28 -7.28
CA MET A 193 -12.80 6.50 -8.72
C MET A 193 -11.91 5.56 -9.56
N LYS A 194 -10.68 5.31 -9.11
CA LYS A 194 -9.72 4.39 -9.77
C LYS A 194 -9.90 2.92 -9.35
N GLY A 195 -10.85 2.58 -8.48
CA GLY A 195 -11.08 1.22 -7.97
C GLY A 195 -9.98 0.72 -7.02
N LEU A 196 -9.25 1.66 -6.37
CA LEU A 196 -8.17 1.36 -5.44
C LEU A 196 -8.71 1.23 -4.01
N LYS A 197 -8.00 0.43 -3.19
CA LYS A 197 -8.26 0.30 -1.74
C LYS A 197 -7.06 0.82 -0.95
N THR A 198 -6.02 0.01 -0.82
CA THR A 198 -4.80 0.29 -0.04
C THR A 198 -3.62 0.75 -0.90
N GLN A 199 -3.76 0.64 -2.23
CA GLN A 199 -2.69 0.96 -3.17
C GLN A 199 -2.32 2.45 -3.12
N ASN A 200 -1.07 2.77 -3.45
CA ASN A 200 -0.63 4.15 -3.57
C ASN A 200 -1.29 4.81 -4.78
N LEU A 201 -2.08 5.85 -4.57
CA LEU A 201 -2.81 6.56 -5.62
C LEU A 201 -1.88 7.02 -6.76
N ARG A 202 -0.69 7.55 -6.43
CA ARG A 202 0.26 8.08 -7.44
C ARG A 202 0.75 7.02 -8.42
N ASP A 203 0.85 5.76 -8.01
CA ASP A 203 1.26 4.66 -8.88
C ASP A 203 0.18 4.29 -9.90
N HIS A 204 -1.04 4.79 -9.71
CA HIS A 204 -2.20 4.61 -10.58
C HIS A 204 -2.65 5.88 -11.30
N MET A 205 -1.92 6.97 -11.14
CA MET A 205 -2.13 8.23 -11.85
C MET A 205 -1.60 8.18 -13.28
N SER A 206 -2.22 8.93 -14.18
CA SER A 206 -1.68 9.26 -15.49
C SER A 206 -0.48 10.21 -15.37
N GLU A 207 0.27 10.39 -16.45
CA GLU A 207 1.37 11.37 -16.49
C GLU A 207 0.88 12.79 -16.17
N ALA A 208 -0.26 13.19 -16.73
CA ALA A 208 -0.85 14.50 -16.47
C ALA A 208 -1.24 14.68 -15.00
N GLU A 209 -1.89 13.69 -14.37
CA GLU A 209 -2.24 13.73 -12.95
C GLU A 209 -0.97 13.85 -12.07
N LEU A 210 0.11 13.17 -12.40
CA LEU A 210 1.40 13.28 -11.69
C LEU A 210 1.99 14.68 -11.81
N ILE A 211 1.94 15.29 -13.01
CA ILE A 211 2.45 16.65 -13.25
C ILE A 211 1.67 17.68 -12.43
N PHE A 212 0.33 17.62 -12.44
CA PHE A 212 -0.48 18.55 -11.65
C PHE A 212 -0.34 18.35 -10.15
N THR A 213 -0.17 17.11 -9.69
CA THR A 213 0.16 16.83 -8.28
C THR A 213 1.49 17.48 -7.90
N ALA A 214 2.54 17.29 -8.71
CA ALA A 214 3.85 17.87 -8.46
C ALA A 214 3.83 19.42 -8.52
N LEU A 215 3.07 20.01 -9.45
CA LEU A 215 2.88 21.45 -9.52
C LEU A 215 2.20 22.00 -8.27
N ALA A 216 1.15 21.33 -7.79
CA ALA A 216 0.46 21.73 -6.56
C ALA A 216 1.37 21.68 -5.34
N GLU A 217 2.17 20.60 -5.20
CA GLU A 217 3.12 20.42 -4.08
C GLU A 217 4.29 21.44 -4.16
N LEU A 218 4.84 21.68 -5.36
CA LEU A 218 5.88 22.68 -5.58
C LEU A 218 5.37 24.08 -5.23
N SER A 219 4.19 24.46 -5.76
CA SER A 219 3.59 25.77 -5.52
C SER A 219 3.29 25.98 -4.03
N THR A 220 2.76 24.95 -3.36
CA THR A 220 2.52 24.98 -1.91
C THR A 220 3.82 25.25 -1.15
N ARG A 221 4.88 24.51 -1.45
CA ARG A 221 6.18 24.70 -0.79
C ARG A 221 6.75 26.09 -1.03
N GLN A 222 6.79 26.55 -2.27
CA GLN A 222 7.34 27.89 -2.58
C GLN A 222 6.54 29.02 -1.92
N ILE A 223 5.21 28.88 -1.82
CA ILE A 223 4.39 29.85 -1.11
C ILE A 223 4.70 29.80 0.38
N ALA A 224 4.74 28.60 0.99
CA ALA A 224 5.06 28.45 2.41
C ALA A 224 6.44 29.05 2.73
N GLU A 225 7.46 28.76 1.90
CA GLU A 225 8.81 29.33 2.03
C GLU A 225 8.80 30.89 1.94
N SER A 226 8.01 31.43 1.01
CA SER A 226 7.98 32.90 0.78
C SER A 226 7.36 33.71 1.92
N VAL A 227 6.48 33.07 2.71
CA VAL A 227 5.82 33.70 3.87
C VAL A 227 6.31 33.14 5.21
N GLU A 228 7.34 32.27 5.18
CA GLU A 228 7.92 31.60 6.34
C GLU A 228 6.83 30.88 7.18
N ALA A 229 5.90 30.19 6.50
CA ALA A 229 4.71 29.58 7.10
C ALA A 229 5.08 28.56 8.17
N THR A 230 4.60 28.74 9.40
CA THR A 230 4.84 27.89 10.54
C THR A 230 3.53 27.40 11.15
N GLY A 231 3.50 26.12 11.55
CA GLY A 231 2.31 25.50 12.12
C GLY A 231 1.19 25.27 11.11
N MET A 232 0.12 24.63 11.59
CA MET A 232 -0.93 24.06 10.73
C MET A 232 -1.70 25.13 9.94
N ASN A 233 -2.09 26.24 10.58
CA ASN A 233 -2.97 27.24 9.96
C ASN A 233 -2.34 27.92 8.73
N GLU A 234 -1.07 28.32 8.83
CA GLU A 234 -0.36 28.99 7.75
C GLU A 234 -0.05 28.01 6.60
N ASN A 235 0.33 26.77 6.92
CA ASN A 235 0.54 25.73 5.92
C ASN A 235 -0.75 25.28 5.22
N VAL A 236 -1.92 25.32 5.89
CA VAL A 236 -3.23 25.14 5.23
C VAL A 236 -3.48 26.23 4.20
N ASN A 237 -3.16 27.50 4.51
CA ASN A 237 -3.32 28.60 3.55
C ASN A 237 -2.38 28.45 2.34
N ALA A 238 -1.13 28.07 2.58
CA ALA A 238 -0.18 27.78 1.52
C ALA A 238 -0.65 26.60 0.65
N ALA A 239 -1.17 25.52 1.26
CA ALA A 239 -1.70 24.35 0.59
C ALA A 239 -2.89 24.69 -0.33
N LYS A 240 -3.85 25.48 0.16
CA LYS A 240 -4.99 25.95 -0.64
C LYS A 240 -4.56 26.82 -1.81
N THR A 241 -3.63 27.75 -1.56
CA THR A 241 -3.15 28.67 -2.61
C THR A 241 -2.35 27.90 -3.67
N GLY A 242 -1.44 27.02 -3.26
CA GLY A 242 -0.62 26.21 -4.17
C GLY A 242 -1.47 25.21 -4.98
N GLY A 243 -2.40 24.52 -4.34
CA GLY A 243 -3.38 23.67 -5.02
C GLY A 243 -4.24 24.45 -6.02
N GLY A 244 -4.68 25.65 -5.64
CA GLY A 244 -5.46 26.55 -6.50
C GLY A 244 -4.71 27.00 -7.77
N ILE A 245 -3.39 27.19 -7.71
CA ILE A 245 -2.56 27.47 -8.90
C ILE A 245 -2.60 26.27 -9.86
N ALA A 246 -2.37 25.07 -9.36
CA ALA A 246 -2.41 23.86 -10.18
C ALA A 246 -3.82 23.62 -10.76
N LYS A 247 -4.89 23.91 -10.00
CA LYS A 247 -6.28 23.84 -10.47
C LYS A 247 -6.53 24.77 -11.65
N LYS A 248 -6.10 26.03 -11.56
CA LYS A 248 -6.28 26.99 -12.66
C LYS A 248 -5.60 26.50 -13.93
N ALA A 249 -4.35 26.05 -13.84
CA ALA A 249 -3.61 25.49 -14.96
C ALA A 249 -4.29 24.23 -15.53
N ARG A 250 -4.79 23.34 -14.68
CA ARG A 250 -5.52 22.15 -15.09
C ARG A 250 -6.80 22.51 -15.87
N LEU A 251 -7.61 23.41 -15.33
CA LEU A 251 -8.88 23.81 -15.98
C LEU A 251 -8.63 24.48 -17.32
N GLU A 252 -7.58 25.29 -17.45
CA GLU A 252 -7.20 25.89 -18.73
C GLU A 252 -6.80 24.81 -19.75
N LEU A 253 -5.99 23.84 -19.35
CA LEU A 253 -5.60 22.72 -20.20
C LEU A 253 -6.81 21.89 -20.64
N GLU A 254 -7.71 21.55 -19.70
CA GLU A 254 -8.93 20.80 -19.99
C GLU A 254 -9.84 21.57 -20.97
N GLY A 255 -9.97 22.89 -20.80
CA GLY A 255 -10.73 23.75 -21.70
C GLY A 255 -10.14 23.82 -23.13
N LYS A 256 -8.81 23.79 -23.27
CA LYS A 256 -8.14 23.81 -24.58
C LYS A 256 -8.15 22.45 -25.27
N THR A 257 -8.09 21.35 -24.51
CA THR A 257 -7.95 20.00 -25.06
C THR A 257 -9.26 19.23 -25.15
N GLY A 258 -10.29 19.65 -24.41
CA GLY A 258 -11.56 18.93 -24.25
C GLY A 258 -11.39 17.62 -23.46
N LYS A 259 -10.24 17.37 -22.83
CA LYS A 259 -9.94 16.13 -22.10
C LYS A 259 -9.78 16.41 -20.61
N ARG A 260 -10.43 15.64 -19.76
CA ARG A 260 -10.23 15.71 -18.32
C ARG A 260 -8.89 15.14 -17.91
N VAL A 261 -8.20 15.81 -17.00
CA VAL A 261 -6.95 15.34 -16.38
C VAL A 261 -7.27 14.29 -15.32
N VAL A 262 -8.17 14.60 -14.38
CA VAL A 262 -8.58 13.67 -13.32
C VAL A 262 -9.50 12.61 -13.91
N SER A 263 -9.12 11.34 -13.80
CA SER A 263 -9.80 10.25 -14.50
C SER A 263 -9.85 8.95 -13.70
N ALA A 264 -10.75 8.05 -14.08
CA ALA A 264 -10.88 6.70 -13.52
C ALA A 264 -9.84 5.70 -14.09
N VAL A 265 -9.02 6.12 -15.05
CA VAL A 265 -7.99 5.24 -15.64
C VAL A 265 -6.97 4.85 -14.59
N ASN A 266 -6.75 3.54 -14.46
CA ASN A 266 -5.76 2.96 -13.55
C ASN A 266 -4.94 1.87 -14.26
N TYR A 267 -3.95 1.31 -13.54
CA TYR A 267 -3.04 0.26 -14.02
C TYR A 267 -3.11 -1.00 -13.15
N LEU A 268 -4.25 -1.23 -12.49
CA LEU A 268 -4.50 -2.52 -11.86
C LEU A 268 -4.61 -3.59 -12.95
N PRO A 269 -4.04 -4.78 -12.74
CA PRO A 269 -4.32 -5.90 -13.64
C PRO A 269 -5.84 -6.15 -13.65
N PRO A 270 -6.44 -6.40 -14.82
CA PRO A 270 -7.87 -6.65 -14.92
C PRO A 270 -8.23 -7.83 -14.01
N THR A 271 -9.22 -7.62 -13.12
CA THR A 271 -9.76 -8.65 -12.25
C THR A 271 -10.27 -9.80 -13.13
N GLY A 272 -9.57 -10.94 -13.12
CA GLY A 272 -10.03 -12.17 -13.76
C GLY A 272 -9.26 -12.66 -14.98
N LYS A 273 -8.18 -12.04 -15.43
CA LYS A 273 -7.30 -12.68 -16.43
C LYS A 273 -6.18 -13.44 -15.71
N LYS A 274 -6.26 -14.80 -15.75
CA LYS A 274 -5.12 -15.68 -15.48
C LYS A 274 -3.94 -15.16 -16.29
N LEU A 275 -2.82 -14.85 -15.63
CA LEU A 275 -1.55 -14.63 -16.30
C LEU A 275 -1.27 -15.86 -17.14
N ALA A 276 -1.32 -15.71 -18.47
CA ALA A 276 -0.91 -16.76 -19.39
C ALA A 276 0.57 -17.04 -19.10
N LYS A 277 0.86 -18.30 -18.74
CA LYS A 277 2.23 -18.80 -18.64
C LYS A 277 2.93 -18.55 -19.97
N LYS A 278 4.01 -17.78 -19.94
CA LYS A 278 5.08 -17.84 -20.93
C LYS A 278 6.30 -18.45 -20.27
#